data_aa32214f7dc6c7de5a7e266097d8329d
#
_entry.id   aa32214f7dc6c7de5a7e266097d8329d
#
_cell.length_a   1.000
_cell.length_b   1.000
_cell.length_c   1.000
_cell.angle_alpha   90.00
_cell.angle_beta   90.00
_cell.angle_gamma   90.00
#
_symmetry.space_group_name_H-M   'P 1'
#
loop_
_entity.id
_entity.type
_entity.pdbx_description
1 polymer ?
#
loop_
_entity_poly.entity_id
_entity_poly.type
_entity_poly.pdbx_seq_one_letter_code
_entity_poly.pdbx_strand_id
1 'polypeptide(L)'
;MAGARGIYGLSGSGIDVESLVKVGMMSEQKKYDRIYKKEVETEWRKEAFADVYSEVNAFRSNMSDMRLSSKTKPMTATSSLSDAVTATANANAGVMSHTVEVTQAASNAYLMTTSGQKVARTNTAAPTSVALKDVAFAGGTMPAGMTSTDTALSFKLSNGTGTTEIKFTAEEVFTKNLTLNDLATRINNARFIGSDGKKSALNITASYDTVSDAFSIVNTQSGTNNKVSLSMDTGASSATYTTALLNNLKLGQVSGGTISAPLSFTISGTTAKLEAAGTNASVKVDGRTYTNLQDNKLQVNGVTYTFKKATPVGTPAQVTIAQDQEKLVENVKKFVEDYNKLLDDLHGRYNNNKYPDYGVLTKEQEAGMSREQVDKWNERAKAGLLYRNDYVRSIISDMRDAVTNRVGSAPGRYNNLASIGITSKDQSGHLKLDETKLRNAIAAEPDAVKQIFSHTDEDDNYSDNGVATRLSERLGKRMESLKSHAGMTADKSDRSELGKLIQEYEKQMSDFKKLMSSFENQLYKKYNAMEEAISRLSTQFGFFSRQ
;
A
#
# COMPACT_ATOMS: atom_id res chain seq x y z
N MET A 1 48.00 14.42 -7.32
CA MET A 1 49.24 15.17 -7.54
C MET A 1 48.86 16.44 -8.25
N ALA A 2 49.01 17.61 -7.60
CA ALA A 2 48.70 18.90 -8.17
C ALA A 2 49.77 19.23 -9.23
N GLY A 3 49.41 19.13 -10.50
CA GLY A 3 50.25 19.63 -11.59
C GLY A 3 50.33 21.14 -11.46
N ALA A 4 51.55 21.68 -11.52
CA ALA A 4 51.85 23.09 -11.50
C ALA A 4 51.05 23.83 -12.61
N ARG A 5 49.93 24.47 -12.20
CA ARG A 5 49.31 25.50 -13.03
C ARG A 5 50.26 26.67 -13.02
N GLY A 6 50.91 26.90 -14.16
CA GLY A 6 51.71 28.11 -14.39
C GLY A 6 50.86 29.34 -14.17
N ILE A 7 51.47 30.40 -13.70
CA ILE A 7 50.85 31.72 -13.51
C ILE A 7 50.51 32.25 -14.93
N TYR A 8 49.21 32.17 -15.27
CA TYR A 8 48.68 32.67 -16.53
C TYR A 8 48.39 34.17 -16.36
N GLY A 9 49.23 34.97 -16.85
CA GLY A 9 49.06 36.41 -17.04
C GLY A 9 49.80 36.83 -18.30
N LEU A 10 49.26 37.79 -19.02
CA LEU A 10 49.78 38.34 -20.26
C LEU A 10 51.31 38.17 -20.39
N SER A 11 51.71 37.23 -21.24
CA SER A 11 53.11 37.00 -21.55
C SER A 11 53.71 38.21 -22.28
N GLY A 12 55.00 38.44 -22.09
CA GLY A 12 55.68 39.52 -22.77
C GLY A 12 55.70 39.40 -24.30
N SER A 13 55.21 38.30 -24.86
CA SER A 13 55.05 38.05 -26.30
C SER A 13 53.68 38.47 -26.86
N GLY A 14 52.67 38.79 -26.01
CA GLY A 14 51.30 39.14 -26.43
C GLY A 14 50.47 37.94 -26.93
N ILE A 15 50.93 36.70 -26.76
CA ILE A 15 50.22 35.48 -27.17
C ILE A 15 49.38 34.97 -26.03
N ASP A 16 48.07 34.84 -26.26
CA ASP A 16 47.15 34.18 -25.34
C ASP A 16 47.18 32.63 -25.55
N VAL A 17 48.08 31.95 -24.84
CA VAL A 17 48.27 30.50 -24.90
C VAL A 17 46.98 29.77 -24.54
N GLU A 18 46.19 30.27 -23.58
CA GLU A 18 44.95 29.64 -23.14
C GLU A 18 43.91 29.62 -24.26
N SER A 19 43.75 30.75 -24.97
CA SER A 19 42.85 30.81 -26.14
C SER A 19 43.30 29.88 -27.25
N LEU A 20 44.61 29.75 -27.51
CA LEU A 20 45.13 28.83 -28.51
C LEU A 20 44.90 27.35 -28.15
N VAL A 21 45.11 27.00 -26.90
CA VAL A 21 44.80 25.64 -26.39
C VAL A 21 43.31 25.38 -26.52
N LYS A 22 42.44 26.32 -26.13
CA LYS A 22 40.99 26.19 -26.27
C LYS A 22 40.57 25.96 -27.72
N VAL A 23 41.09 26.69 -28.66
CA VAL A 23 40.84 26.50 -30.10
C VAL A 23 41.35 25.13 -30.55
N GLY A 24 42.54 24.72 -30.14
CA GLY A 24 43.11 23.39 -30.45
C GLY A 24 42.26 22.25 -29.91
N MET A 25 41.62 22.44 -28.74
CA MET A 25 40.76 21.43 -28.11
C MET A 25 39.36 21.32 -28.73
N MET A 26 38.90 22.33 -29.50
CA MET A 26 37.51 22.37 -30.00
C MET A 26 37.10 21.14 -30.82
N SER A 27 38.02 20.55 -31.59
CA SER A 27 37.74 19.35 -32.38
C SER A 27 37.50 18.12 -31.48
N GLU A 28 38.33 17.99 -30.46
CA GLU A 28 38.22 16.87 -29.52
C GLU A 28 36.97 17.03 -28.60
N GLN A 29 36.68 18.26 -28.19
CA GLN A 29 35.45 18.57 -27.45
C GLN A 29 34.20 18.18 -28.25
N LYS A 30 34.14 18.49 -29.55
CA LYS A 30 33.03 18.06 -30.42
C LYS A 30 32.85 16.54 -30.52
N LYS A 31 33.93 15.77 -30.46
CA LYS A 31 33.87 14.32 -30.46
C LYS A 31 33.32 13.80 -29.13
N TYR A 32 33.78 14.34 -28.01
CA TYR A 32 33.26 14.04 -26.68
C TYR A 32 31.77 14.36 -26.60
N ASP A 33 31.36 15.56 -27.04
CA ASP A 33 29.95 16.00 -27.00
C ASP A 33 29.03 15.08 -27.81
N ARG A 34 29.53 14.51 -28.90
CA ARG A 34 28.76 13.52 -29.68
C ARG A 34 28.47 12.23 -28.87
N ILE A 35 29.44 11.73 -28.11
CA ILE A 35 29.26 10.56 -27.27
C ILE A 35 28.30 10.89 -26.13
N TYR A 36 28.51 12.01 -25.47
CA TYR A 36 27.64 12.53 -24.41
C TYR A 36 26.18 12.67 -24.86
N LYS A 37 25.96 13.27 -26.03
CA LYS A 37 24.59 13.43 -26.57
C LYS A 37 23.92 12.08 -26.85
N LYS A 38 24.66 11.09 -27.31
CA LYS A 38 24.13 9.74 -27.53
C LYS A 38 23.78 9.03 -26.22
N GLU A 39 24.62 9.17 -25.23
CA GLU A 39 24.41 8.61 -23.89
C GLU A 39 23.13 9.19 -23.30
N VAL A 40 22.99 10.52 -23.21
CA VAL A 40 21.80 11.18 -22.65
C VAL A 40 20.53 10.88 -23.47
N GLU A 41 20.61 10.85 -24.83
CA GLU A 41 19.46 10.45 -25.67
C GLU A 41 19.04 8.99 -25.37
N THR A 42 20.02 8.12 -25.09
CA THR A 42 19.73 6.72 -24.73
C THR A 42 19.10 6.61 -23.34
N GLU A 43 19.56 7.39 -22.38
CA GLU A 43 18.92 7.50 -21.06
C GLU A 43 17.46 7.97 -21.18
N TRP A 44 17.21 9.06 -21.93
CA TRP A 44 15.85 9.55 -22.15
C TRP A 44 14.94 8.52 -22.83
N ARG A 45 15.50 7.75 -23.78
CA ARG A 45 14.76 6.65 -24.43
C ARG A 45 14.42 5.55 -23.44
N LYS A 46 15.36 5.21 -22.55
CA LYS A 46 15.14 4.24 -21.47
C LYS A 46 14.04 4.73 -20.50
N GLU A 47 14.05 6.01 -20.10
CA GLU A 47 13.00 6.63 -19.30
C GLU A 47 11.63 6.53 -20.01
N ALA A 48 11.57 6.90 -21.30
CA ALA A 48 10.33 6.84 -22.07
C ALA A 48 9.76 5.40 -22.16
N PHE A 49 10.60 4.39 -22.24
CA PHE A 49 10.16 2.98 -22.18
C PHE A 49 9.72 2.56 -20.77
N ALA A 50 10.35 3.08 -19.72
CA ALA A 50 9.93 2.83 -18.35
C ALA A 50 8.53 3.39 -18.07
N ASP A 51 8.20 4.56 -18.64
CA ASP A 51 6.86 5.13 -18.58
C ASP A 51 5.84 4.22 -19.28
N VAL A 52 6.14 3.79 -20.53
CA VAL A 52 5.28 2.83 -21.26
C VAL A 52 5.07 1.55 -20.45
N TYR A 53 6.14 1.01 -19.86
CA TYR A 53 6.04 -0.17 -19.01
C TYR A 53 5.11 0.07 -17.82
N SER A 54 5.23 1.19 -17.15
CA SER A 54 4.40 1.54 -15.99
C SER A 54 2.91 1.65 -16.36
N GLU A 55 2.59 2.32 -17.46
CA GLU A 55 1.22 2.48 -17.98
C GLU A 55 0.60 1.13 -18.39
N VAL A 56 1.36 0.32 -19.13
CA VAL A 56 0.94 -1.02 -19.55
C VAL A 56 0.75 -1.94 -18.35
N ASN A 57 1.64 -1.85 -17.34
CA ASN A 57 1.55 -2.67 -16.12
C ASN A 57 0.32 -2.31 -15.28
N ALA A 58 0.01 -1.03 -15.15
CA ALA A 58 -1.20 -0.56 -14.47
C ALA A 58 -2.46 -1.10 -15.15
N PHE A 59 -2.53 -0.98 -16.47
CA PHE A 59 -3.65 -1.55 -17.23
C PHE A 59 -3.72 -3.09 -17.11
N ARG A 60 -2.59 -3.80 -17.22
CA ARG A 60 -2.52 -5.25 -17.07
C ARG A 60 -2.98 -5.71 -15.69
N SER A 61 -2.67 -4.96 -14.64
CA SER A 61 -3.16 -5.23 -13.28
C SER A 61 -4.68 -5.16 -13.22
N ASN A 62 -5.29 -4.11 -13.80
CA ASN A 62 -6.73 -3.99 -13.90
C ASN A 62 -7.36 -5.14 -14.72
N MET A 63 -6.67 -5.63 -15.75
CA MET A 63 -7.12 -6.80 -16.52
C MET A 63 -7.05 -8.09 -15.72
N SER A 64 -6.04 -8.24 -14.86
CA SER A 64 -5.95 -9.37 -13.94
C SER A 64 -7.14 -9.36 -12.94
N ASP A 65 -7.56 -8.20 -12.49
CA ASP A 65 -8.76 -8.06 -11.66
C ASP A 65 -10.04 -8.43 -12.43
N MET A 66 -10.15 -8.04 -13.72
CA MET A 66 -11.28 -8.40 -14.58
C MET A 66 -11.39 -9.89 -14.91
N ARG A 67 -10.35 -10.69 -14.62
CA ARG A 67 -10.41 -12.16 -14.66
C ARG A 67 -11.16 -12.74 -13.46
N LEU A 68 -11.26 -11.99 -12.35
CA LEU A 68 -11.94 -12.44 -11.14
C LEU A 68 -13.46 -12.44 -11.33
N SER A 69 -14.11 -13.52 -10.90
CA SER A 69 -15.57 -13.64 -10.94
C SER A 69 -16.26 -12.52 -10.14
N SER A 70 -15.64 -11.98 -9.11
CA SER A 70 -16.15 -10.83 -8.35
C SER A 70 -16.29 -9.54 -9.18
N LYS A 71 -15.57 -9.41 -10.28
CA LYS A 71 -15.65 -8.28 -11.21
C LYS A 71 -16.58 -8.54 -12.39
N THR A 72 -16.58 -9.77 -12.90
CA THR A 72 -17.37 -10.16 -14.08
C THR A 72 -18.73 -10.76 -13.75
N LYS A 73 -18.96 -11.12 -12.48
CA LYS A 73 -20.26 -11.54 -11.92
C LYS A 73 -20.38 -11.01 -10.49
N PRO A 74 -20.39 -9.69 -10.27
CA PRO A 74 -20.61 -9.14 -8.94
C PRO A 74 -21.99 -9.50 -8.44
N MET A 75 -22.10 -9.83 -7.15
CA MET A 75 -23.34 -10.18 -6.49
C MET A 75 -23.68 -9.15 -5.42
N THR A 76 -24.95 -8.89 -5.25
CA THR A 76 -25.47 -8.05 -4.17
C THR A 76 -26.36 -8.89 -3.24
N ALA A 77 -26.39 -8.53 -1.97
CA ALA A 77 -27.25 -9.12 -0.97
C ALA A 77 -28.02 -8.01 -0.23
N THR A 78 -29.32 -8.03 -0.32
CA THR A 78 -30.20 -7.07 0.38
C THR A 78 -30.99 -7.76 1.47
N SER A 79 -31.08 -7.14 2.65
CA SER A 79 -31.79 -7.66 3.80
C SER A 79 -33.02 -6.80 4.11
N SER A 80 -34.18 -7.43 4.34
CA SER A 80 -35.40 -6.75 4.78
C SER A 80 -35.27 -6.17 6.21
N LEU A 81 -34.32 -6.68 7.03
CA LEU A 81 -34.05 -6.25 8.38
C LEU A 81 -32.56 -5.93 8.54
N SER A 82 -32.06 -4.93 7.81
CA SER A 82 -30.64 -4.55 7.76
C SER A 82 -30.05 -4.13 9.12
N ASP A 83 -30.91 -3.72 10.07
CA ASP A 83 -30.53 -3.45 11.44
C ASP A 83 -30.18 -4.69 12.26
N ALA A 84 -30.73 -5.85 11.89
CA ALA A 84 -30.49 -7.12 12.56
C ALA A 84 -29.52 -8.00 11.80
N VAL A 85 -29.68 -8.09 10.47
CA VAL A 85 -28.88 -8.95 9.59
C VAL A 85 -28.45 -8.17 8.37
N THR A 86 -27.16 -8.19 8.07
CA THR A 86 -26.62 -7.80 6.76
C THR A 86 -25.95 -9.01 6.11
N ALA A 87 -25.85 -9.01 4.79
CA ALA A 87 -25.17 -10.06 4.07
C ALA A 87 -24.30 -9.52 2.94
N THR A 88 -23.27 -10.27 2.57
CA THR A 88 -22.50 -10.10 1.35
C THR A 88 -22.46 -11.42 0.60
N ALA A 89 -22.54 -11.36 -0.73
CA ALA A 89 -22.52 -12.54 -1.57
C ALA A 89 -21.28 -12.53 -2.48
N ASN A 90 -20.64 -13.66 -2.66
CA ASN A 90 -19.58 -13.83 -3.65
C ASN A 90 -20.16 -14.35 -4.97
N ALA A 91 -19.36 -14.39 -6.02
CA ALA A 91 -19.78 -14.81 -7.35
C ALA A 91 -20.34 -16.25 -7.47
N ASN A 92 -20.12 -17.07 -6.46
CA ASN A 92 -20.62 -18.45 -6.40
C ASN A 92 -21.96 -18.56 -5.66
N ALA A 93 -22.45 -17.47 -5.08
CA ALA A 93 -23.75 -17.45 -4.43
C ALA A 93 -24.88 -17.69 -5.43
N GLY A 94 -25.84 -18.52 -5.06
CA GLY A 94 -27.05 -18.71 -5.84
C GLY A 94 -27.96 -17.47 -5.81
N VAL A 95 -28.56 -17.13 -6.94
CA VAL A 95 -29.59 -16.07 -7.01
C VAL A 95 -30.88 -16.60 -6.39
N MET A 96 -31.12 -16.27 -5.14
CA MET A 96 -32.29 -16.71 -4.39
C MET A 96 -32.52 -15.85 -3.14
N SER A 97 -33.65 -16.02 -2.49
CA SER A 97 -33.94 -15.39 -1.19
C SER A 97 -33.75 -16.42 -0.08
N HIS A 98 -33.05 -15.99 0.97
CA HIS A 98 -32.81 -16.77 2.19
C HIS A 98 -33.62 -16.18 3.35
N THR A 99 -34.14 -17.04 4.22
CA THR A 99 -34.74 -16.65 5.49
C THR A 99 -33.71 -16.75 6.60
N VAL A 100 -33.49 -15.67 7.33
CA VAL A 100 -32.50 -15.61 8.42
C VAL A 100 -33.18 -15.16 9.72
N GLU A 101 -33.19 -16.04 10.71
CA GLU A 101 -33.72 -15.78 12.05
C GLU A 101 -32.54 -15.81 13.03
N VAL A 102 -32.20 -14.65 13.60
CA VAL A 102 -31.16 -14.52 14.62
C VAL A 102 -31.82 -14.65 15.99
N THR A 103 -31.65 -15.81 16.64
CA THR A 103 -32.17 -16.03 17.98
C THR A 103 -31.36 -15.28 19.02
N GLN A 104 -30.03 -15.23 18.82
CA GLN A 104 -29.08 -14.55 19.69
C GLN A 104 -27.88 -14.10 18.90
N ALA A 105 -27.46 -12.85 19.08
CA ALA A 105 -26.17 -12.37 18.58
C ALA A 105 -25.06 -12.69 19.59
N ALA A 106 -23.84 -12.92 19.09
CA ALA A 106 -22.68 -13.03 19.95
C ALA A 106 -22.36 -11.70 20.61
N SER A 107 -21.98 -11.74 21.87
CA SER A 107 -21.53 -10.58 22.61
C SER A 107 -20.11 -10.76 23.15
N ASN A 108 -19.48 -9.64 23.42
CA ASN A 108 -18.14 -9.60 24.01
C ASN A 108 -18.22 -9.80 25.52
N ALA A 109 -17.18 -10.35 26.12
CA ALA A 109 -16.98 -10.27 27.56
C ALA A 109 -16.69 -8.81 27.94
N TYR A 110 -17.55 -8.23 28.77
CA TYR A 110 -17.47 -6.82 29.14
C TYR A 110 -17.75 -6.62 30.61
N LEU A 111 -16.78 -6.03 31.31
CA LEU A 111 -16.87 -5.60 32.70
C LEU A 111 -16.88 -4.08 32.76
N MET A 112 -17.77 -3.50 33.57
CA MET A 112 -17.84 -2.05 33.75
C MET A 112 -18.28 -1.73 35.18
N THR A 113 -17.86 -0.58 35.71
CA THR A 113 -18.37 -0.08 36.98
C THR A 113 -19.90 -0.05 36.93
N THR A 114 -20.54 -0.67 37.92
CA THR A 114 -22.00 -0.88 37.96
C THR A 114 -22.75 0.44 37.87
N SER A 115 -23.88 0.46 37.17
CA SER A 115 -24.73 1.64 36.99
C SER A 115 -25.12 2.28 38.33
N GLY A 116 -25.01 3.60 38.41
CA GLY A 116 -25.28 4.35 39.63
C GLY A 116 -24.18 4.27 40.71
N GLN A 117 -23.13 3.48 40.46
CA GLN A 117 -21.92 3.41 41.29
C GLN A 117 -20.80 4.27 40.68
N LYS A 118 -19.83 4.61 41.51
CA LYS A 118 -18.56 5.23 41.11
C LYS A 118 -17.41 4.40 41.62
N VAL A 119 -16.25 4.60 41.03
CA VAL A 119 -15.02 4.00 41.57
C VAL A 119 -14.82 4.48 43.00
N ALA A 120 -14.85 3.57 43.97
CA ALA A 120 -14.66 3.90 45.37
C ALA A 120 -13.19 4.28 45.63
N ARG A 121 -12.97 5.38 46.37
CA ARG A 121 -11.65 5.90 46.67
C ARG A 121 -11.64 6.76 47.93
N THR A 122 -10.45 6.94 48.51
CA THR A 122 -10.26 7.75 49.70
C THR A 122 -10.27 9.27 49.43
N ASN A 123 -9.71 9.68 48.28
CA ASN A 123 -9.71 11.07 47.86
C ASN A 123 -10.75 11.30 46.76
N THR A 124 -11.80 12.06 47.06
CA THR A 124 -12.92 12.34 46.15
C THR A 124 -12.77 13.67 45.39
N ALA A 125 -11.69 14.42 45.61
CA ALA A 125 -11.57 15.82 45.17
C ALA A 125 -11.27 16.03 43.68
N ALA A 126 -10.84 14.98 42.93
CA ALA A 126 -10.52 15.15 41.50
C ALA A 126 -10.89 13.92 40.67
N PRO A 127 -12.00 13.96 39.90
CA PRO A 127 -12.38 12.85 39.04
C PRO A 127 -11.49 12.70 37.78
N THR A 128 -10.71 13.70 37.41
CA THR A 128 -9.92 13.73 36.17
C THR A 128 -8.60 12.94 36.26
N SER A 129 -8.09 12.66 37.46
CA SER A 129 -6.84 11.95 37.69
C SER A 129 -6.90 11.14 38.98
N VAL A 130 -7.56 9.97 38.91
CA VAL A 130 -7.75 9.09 40.08
C VAL A 130 -6.51 8.23 40.27
N ALA A 131 -5.76 8.49 41.35
CA ALA A 131 -4.55 7.76 41.66
C ALA A 131 -4.84 6.34 42.18
N LEU A 132 -4.03 5.36 41.78
CA LEU A 132 -4.17 3.95 42.20
C LEU A 132 -4.06 3.80 43.73
N LYS A 133 -3.20 4.60 44.39
CA LYS A 133 -3.09 4.62 45.85
C LYS A 133 -4.40 4.96 46.55
N ASP A 134 -5.19 5.85 45.98
CA ASP A 134 -6.46 6.29 46.57
C ASP A 134 -7.58 5.24 46.42
N VAL A 135 -7.47 4.37 45.41
CA VAL A 135 -8.41 3.27 45.14
C VAL A 135 -8.04 2.01 45.92
N ALA A 136 -6.76 1.69 46.01
CA ALA A 136 -6.27 0.42 46.51
C ALA A 136 -5.85 0.44 48.00
N PHE A 137 -5.50 1.60 48.55
CA PHE A 137 -4.90 1.69 49.88
C PHE A 137 -5.70 2.61 50.80
N ALA A 138 -5.98 2.14 52.01
CA ALA A 138 -6.65 2.92 53.01
C ALA A 138 -5.80 4.16 53.38
N GLY A 139 -6.38 5.35 53.26
CA GLY A 139 -5.68 6.61 53.48
C GLY A 139 -4.72 7.05 52.39
N GLY A 140 -4.59 6.32 51.28
CA GLY A 140 -3.74 6.71 50.14
C GLY A 140 -2.23 6.77 50.42
N THR A 141 -1.76 6.13 51.50
CA THR A 141 -0.38 6.15 51.98
C THR A 141 0.27 4.78 51.83
N MET A 142 1.61 4.76 51.68
CA MET A 142 2.36 3.55 51.62
C MET A 142 2.35 2.82 52.99
N PRO A 143 2.01 1.51 53.01
CA PRO A 143 1.99 0.73 54.26
C PRO A 143 3.36 0.65 54.93
N ALA A 144 3.38 0.61 56.25
CA ALA A 144 4.63 0.43 57.01
C ALA A 144 5.30 -0.89 56.64
N GLY A 145 6.61 -0.85 56.37
CA GLY A 145 7.42 -2.01 55.99
C GLY A 145 7.45 -2.30 54.49
N MET A 146 6.65 -1.60 53.64
CA MET A 146 6.73 -1.72 52.19
C MET A 146 7.87 -0.82 51.67
N THR A 147 8.69 -1.39 50.76
CA THR A 147 9.78 -0.66 50.09
C THR A 147 9.38 -0.26 48.68
N SER A 148 10.09 0.70 48.08
CA SER A 148 9.81 1.20 46.73
C SER A 148 9.80 0.13 45.64
N THR A 149 10.60 -0.94 45.81
CA THR A 149 10.73 -2.04 44.85
C THR A 149 9.70 -3.16 45.05
N ASP A 150 8.99 -3.17 46.18
CA ASP A 150 7.98 -4.19 46.45
C ASP A 150 6.81 -4.13 45.47
N THR A 151 6.21 -5.29 45.22
CA THR A 151 5.00 -5.36 44.42
C THR A 151 3.79 -4.87 45.23
N ALA A 152 3.31 -3.66 44.91
CA ALA A 152 2.15 -3.07 45.58
C ALA A 152 0.83 -3.65 45.08
N LEU A 153 0.70 -3.87 43.78
CA LEU A 153 -0.48 -4.44 43.14
C LEU A 153 -0.06 -5.51 42.12
N SER A 154 -0.72 -6.65 42.11
CA SER A 154 -0.49 -7.70 41.09
C SER A 154 -1.74 -8.54 40.89
N PHE A 155 -2.15 -8.68 39.63
CA PHE A 155 -3.17 -9.62 39.22
C PHE A 155 -2.86 -10.20 37.83
N LYS A 156 -3.37 -11.38 37.55
CA LYS A 156 -3.31 -11.98 36.23
C LYS A 156 -4.54 -11.59 35.42
N LEU A 157 -4.30 -11.13 34.21
CA LEU A 157 -5.33 -10.81 33.21
C LEU A 157 -5.34 -11.89 32.15
N SER A 158 -6.50 -12.49 31.88
CA SER A 158 -6.67 -13.53 30.87
C SER A 158 -7.86 -13.25 29.96
N ASN A 159 -7.70 -13.55 28.67
CA ASN A 159 -8.76 -13.51 27.67
C ASN A 159 -9.47 -14.86 27.43
N GLY A 160 -9.14 -15.88 28.24
CA GLY A 160 -9.60 -17.25 28.05
C GLY A 160 -8.60 -18.13 27.29
N THR A 161 -7.74 -17.57 26.44
CA THR A 161 -6.72 -18.30 25.67
C THR A 161 -5.32 -18.04 26.20
N GLY A 162 -5.00 -16.79 26.52
CA GLY A 162 -3.71 -16.36 27.05
C GLY A 162 -3.85 -15.64 28.38
N THR A 163 -2.76 -15.61 29.15
CA THR A 163 -2.71 -14.97 30.45
C THR A 163 -1.42 -14.17 30.58
N THR A 164 -1.50 -12.98 31.16
CA THR A 164 -0.34 -12.17 31.51
C THR A 164 -0.53 -11.56 32.91
N GLU A 165 0.55 -11.17 33.53
CA GLU A 165 0.51 -10.53 34.83
C GLU A 165 0.59 -9.01 34.69
N ILE A 166 -0.30 -8.31 35.37
CA ILE A 166 -0.32 -6.85 35.51
C ILE A 166 0.23 -6.53 36.89
N LYS A 167 1.38 -5.87 36.95
CA LYS A 167 2.10 -5.52 38.19
C LYS A 167 2.34 -4.03 38.29
N PHE A 168 2.31 -3.53 39.52
CA PHE A 168 2.76 -2.19 39.87
C PHE A 168 3.63 -2.25 41.13
N THR A 169 4.77 -1.60 41.10
CA THR A 169 5.65 -1.47 42.26
C THR A 169 5.14 -0.36 43.19
N ALA A 170 5.61 -0.36 44.45
CA ALA A 170 5.25 0.71 45.38
C ALA A 170 5.78 2.09 44.92
N GLU A 171 6.93 2.15 44.24
CA GLU A 171 7.43 3.38 43.61
C GLU A 171 6.42 3.92 42.58
N GLU A 172 5.90 3.03 41.70
CA GLU A 172 4.93 3.41 40.67
C GLU A 172 3.63 3.95 41.26
N VAL A 173 3.13 3.30 42.32
CA VAL A 173 1.88 3.65 42.98
C VAL A 173 1.99 4.93 43.82
N PHE A 174 3.03 5.05 44.66
CA PHE A 174 3.13 6.11 45.66
C PHE A 174 4.00 7.29 45.24
N THR A 175 5.11 7.05 44.54
CA THR A 175 6.07 8.09 44.15
C THR A 175 5.71 8.67 42.78
N LYS A 176 5.52 7.80 41.77
CA LYS A 176 5.09 8.22 40.41
C LYS A 176 3.60 8.57 40.34
N ASN A 177 2.84 8.20 41.35
CA ASN A 177 1.43 8.48 41.51
C ASN A 177 0.58 8.04 40.29
N LEU A 178 0.83 6.80 39.80
CA LEU A 178 0.10 6.26 38.66
C LEU A 178 -1.41 6.21 38.93
N THR A 179 -2.19 6.40 37.86
CA THR A 179 -3.64 6.61 37.86
C THR A 179 -4.41 5.42 37.29
N LEU A 180 -5.73 5.47 37.30
CA LEU A 180 -6.60 4.51 36.58
C LEU A 180 -6.38 4.55 35.06
N ASN A 181 -5.97 5.68 34.49
CA ASN A 181 -5.61 5.76 33.08
C ASN A 181 -4.30 4.98 32.78
N ASP A 182 -3.35 5.00 33.72
CA ASP A 182 -2.12 4.20 33.60
C ASP A 182 -2.41 2.69 33.75
N LEU A 183 -3.36 2.32 34.62
CA LEU A 183 -3.86 0.94 34.70
C LEU A 183 -4.48 0.53 33.38
N ALA A 184 -5.37 1.34 32.80
CA ALA A 184 -5.99 1.08 31.51
C ALA A 184 -4.92 0.94 30.40
N THR A 185 -3.94 1.82 30.36
CA THR A 185 -2.83 1.78 29.40
C THR A 185 -2.01 0.49 29.57
N ARG A 186 -1.72 0.06 30.79
CA ARG A 186 -1.00 -1.18 31.05
C ARG A 186 -1.78 -2.43 30.61
N ILE A 187 -3.09 -2.44 30.82
CA ILE A 187 -4.00 -3.48 30.32
C ILE A 187 -4.00 -3.49 28.78
N ASN A 188 -4.13 -2.34 28.14
CA ASN A 188 -4.18 -2.22 26.67
C ASN A 188 -2.89 -2.69 25.99
N ASN A 189 -1.76 -2.50 26.66
CA ASN A 189 -0.45 -2.92 26.17
C ASN A 189 -0.07 -4.36 26.58
N ALA A 190 -0.93 -5.05 27.33
CA ALA A 190 -0.66 -6.39 27.81
C ALA A 190 -0.50 -7.39 26.66
N ARG A 191 0.51 -8.25 26.78
CA ARG A 191 0.83 -9.31 25.81
C ARG A 191 1.09 -10.60 26.58
N PHE A 192 0.76 -11.71 25.99
CA PHE A 192 1.12 -13.02 26.51
C PHE A 192 2.04 -13.76 25.53
N ILE A 193 2.74 -14.78 26.04
CA ILE A 193 3.56 -15.66 25.20
C ILE A 193 2.72 -16.88 24.86
N GLY A 194 2.46 -17.06 23.56
CA GLY A 194 1.74 -18.21 23.04
C GLY A 194 2.55 -19.51 23.12
N SER A 195 1.93 -20.62 22.81
CA SER A 195 2.60 -21.94 22.74
C SER A 195 3.70 -22.00 21.67
N ASP A 196 3.65 -21.10 20.69
CA ASP A 196 4.66 -20.93 19.64
C ASP A 196 5.85 -20.04 20.07
N GLY A 197 5.90 -19.61 21.34
CA GLY A 197 6.92 -18.71 21.89
C GLY A 197 6.80 -17.25 21.44
N LYS A 198 5.79 -16.88 20.67
CA LYS A 198 5.59 -15.51 20.18
C LYS A 198 4.74 -14.68 21.11
N LYS A 199 5.03 -13.37 21.16
CA LYS A 199 4.21 -12.39 21.88
C LYS A 199 2.92 -12.10 21.09
N SER A 200 1.76 -12.35 21.70
CA SER A 200 0.43 -12.11 21.15
C SER A 200 -0.35 -11.11 22.00
N ALA A 201 -1.26 -10.37 21.37
CA ALA A 201 -2.15 -9.46 22.08
C ALA A 201 -3.23 -10.25 22.83
N LEU A 202 -3.63 -9.77 24.01
CA LEU A 202 -4.77 -10.34 24.74
C LEU A 202 -6.12 -9.98 24.13
N ASN A 203 -6.17 -9.01 23.21
CA ASN A 203 -7.43 -8.47 22.66
C ASN A 203 -8.38 -7.95 23.76
N ILE A 204 -7.83 -7.51 24.88
CA ILE A 204 -8.55 -6.87 25.97
C ILE A 204 -8.18 -5.37 25.95
N THR A 205 -9.21 -4.53 26.05
CA THR A 205 -9.05 -3.08 26.19
C THR A 205 -9.70 -2.61 27.48
N ALA A 206 -9.09 -1.61 28.11
CA ALA A 206 -9.61 -0.97 29.28
C ALA A 206 -9.66 0.55 29.10
N SER A 207 -10.58 1.20 29.78
CA SER A 207 -10.68 2.65 29.83
C SER A 207 -11.25 3.12 31.15
N TYR A 208 -10.88 4.33 31.55
CA TYR A 208 -11.49 5.07 32.66
C TYR A 208 -12.22 6.29 32.09
N ASP A 209 -13.53 6.33 32.32
CA ASP A 209 -14.36 7.47 31.97
C ASP A 209 -14.44 8.44 33.15
N THR A 210 -13.88 9.62 32.98
CA THR A 210 -13.85 10.67 34.01
C THR A 210 -15.18 11.35 34.22
N VAL A 211 -16.11 11.27 33.26
CA VAL A 211 -17.43 11.90 33.33
C VAL A 211 -18.37 11.07 34.21
N SER A 212 -18.44 9.77 33.93
CA SER A 212 -19.27 8.84 34.72
C SER A 212 -18.55 8.26 35.94
N ASP A 213 -17.24 8.51 36.07
CA ASP A 213 -16.36 7.94 37.11
C ASP A 213 -16.41 6.40 37.10
N ALA A 214 -16.31 5.84 35.89
CA ALA A 214 -16.45 4.41 35.65
C ALA A 214 -15.21 3.81 34.98
N PHE A 215 -14.82 2.63 35.43
CA PHE A 215 -13.74 1.83 34.80
C PHE A 215 -14.35 0.71 33.98
N SER A 216 -13.84 0.46 32.79
CA SER A 216 -14.33 -0.60 31.92
C SER A 216 -13.18 -1.47 31.42
N ILE A 217 -13.49 -2.77 31.22
CA ILE A 217 -12.58 -3.76 30.62
C ILE A 217 -13.40 -4.62 29.66
N VAL A 218 -13.01 -4.67 28.40
CA VAL A 218 -13.73 -5.42 27.38
C VAL A 218 -12.77 -6.30 26.56
N ASN A 219 -13.18 -7.54 26.30
CA ASN A 219 -12.54 -8.35 25.26
C ASN A 219 -13.09 -7.89 23.90
N THR A 220 -12.23 -7.55 22.97
CA THR A 220 -12.63 -7.05 21.63
C THR A 220 -13.18 -8.15 20.73
N GLN A 221 -13.05 -9.42 21.14
CA GLN A 221 -13.60 -10.58 20.45
C GLN A 221 -14.84 -11.08 21.19
N SER A 222 -15.88 -11.45 20.43
CA SER A 222 -17.12 -12.00 20.97
C SER A 222 -17.03 -13.51 21.23
N GLY A 223 -18.06 -14.06 21.86
CA GLY A 223 -18.21 -15.48 22.11
C GLY A 223 -17.76 -15.95 23.50
N THR A 224 -18.25 -17.14 23.89
CA THR A 224 -18.03 -17.67 25.23
C THR A 224 -16.57 -18.03 25.55
N ASN A 225 -15.75 -18.27 24.52
CA ASN A 225 -14.34 -18.57 24.69
C ASN A 225 -13.53 -17.32 25.00
N ASN A 226 -14.03 -16.16 24.59
CA ASN A 226 -13.36 -14.87 24.74
C ASN A 226 -13.82 -14.21 26.04
N LYS A 227 -13.02 -14.38 27.09
CA LYS A 227 -13.35 -13.94 28.45
C LYS A 227 -12.61 -12.66 28.83
N VAL A 228 -13.04 -12.02 29.87
CA VAL A 228 -12.24 -11.11 30.70
C VAL A 228 -12.15 -11.74 32.08
N SER A 229 -10.97 -12.19 32.45
CA SER A 229 -10.72 -12.82 33.73
C SER A 229 -9.58 -12.11 34.46
N LEU A 230 -9.90 -11.66 35.68
CA LEU A 230 -8.94 -11.05 36.62
C LEU A 230 -8.76 -12.05 37.75
N SER A 231 -7.54 -12.53 37.98
CA SER A 231 -7.25 -13.48 39.06
C SER A 231 -6.01 -13.06 39.83
N MET A 232 -5.98 -13.38 41.11
CA MET A 232 -4.84 -13.09 41.98
C MET A 232 -4.61 -14.26 42.95
N ASP A 233 -3.37 -14.39 43.43
CA ASP A 233 -3.00 -15.26 44.50
C ASP A 233 -3.32 -14.61 45.85
N THR A 234 -4.20 -15.20 46.64
CA THR A 234 -4.63 -14.68 47.94
C THR A 234 -3.53 -14.77 49.00
N GLY A 235 -2.48 -15.59 48.79
CA GLY A 235 -1.30 -15.68 49.64
C GLY A 235 -0.19 -14.65 49.31
N ALA A 236 -0.33 -13.91 48.19
CA ALA A 236 0.65 -12.90 47.81
C ALA A 236 0.63 -11.69 48.75
N SER A 237 1.78 -11.08 49.00
CA SER A 237 1.91 -9.86 49.82
C SER A 237 1.07 -8.68 49.34
N SER A 238 0.82 -8.61 48.01
CA SER A 238 -0.01 -7.61 47.38
C SER A 238 -1.52 -7.93 47.38
N ALA A 239 -1.93 -9.13 47.84
CA ALA A 239 -3.30 -9.62 47.71
C ALA A 239 -4.35 -8.70 48.33
N THR A 240 -4.12 -8.21 49.53
CA THR A 240 -5.04 -7.30 50.25
C THR A 240 -5.31 -6.03 49.44
N TYR A 241 -4.28 -5.40 48.92
CA TYR A 241 -4.37 -4.13 48.16
C TYR A 241 -4.93 -4.35 46.76
N THR A 242 -4.57 -5.45 46.12
CA THR A 242 -5.14 -5.87 44.82
C THR A 242 -6.63 -6.17 44.93
N THR A 243 -7.04 -6.87 46.01
CA THR A 243 -8.45 -7.11 46.33
C THR A 243 -9.21 -5.80 46.53
N ALA A 244 -8.63 -4.87 47.30
CA ALA A 244 -9.24 -3.54 47.52
C ALA A 244 -9.39 -2.77 46.19
N LEU A 245 -8.34 -2.75 45.33
CA LEU A 245 -8.41 -2.13 44.00
C LEU A 245 -9.60 -2.71 43.21
N LEU A 246 -9.63 -4.02 43.00
CA LEU A 246 -10.62 -4.66 42.12
C LEU A 246 -12.06 -4.54 42.68
N ASN A 247 -12.26 -4.62 44.00
CA ASN A 247 -13.54 -4.40 44.63
C ASN A 247 -14.00 -2.94 44.51
N ASN A 248 -13.07 -1.98 44.60
CA ASN A 248 -13.38 -0.56 44.54
C ASN A 248 -13.65 -0.09 43.09
N LEU A 249 -13.24 -0.83 42.06
CA LEU A 249 -13.69 -0.60 40.70
C LEU A 249 -15.18 -0.90 40.51
N LYS A 250 -15.83 -1.65 41.41
CA LYS A 250 -17.28 -1.98 41.38
C LYS A 250 -17.73 -2.60 40.06
N LEU A 251 -16.92 -3.51 39.50
CA LEU A 251 -17.14 -4.09 38.18
C LEU A 251 -18.32 -5.05 38.16
N GLY A 252 -19.32 -4.78 37.32
CA GLY A 252 -20.40 -5.68 36.93
C GLY A 252 -20.25 -6.13 35.50
N GLN A 253 -20.86 -7.26 35.13
CA GLN A 253 -20.89 -7.74 33.75
C GLN A 253 -21.92 -6.96 32.93
N VAL A 254 -21.53 -6.50 31.75
CA VAL A 254 -22.44 -5.85 30.78
C VAL A 254 -23.02 -6.91 29.86
N SER A 255 -24.35 -7.01 29.79
CA SER A 255 -25.06 -7.93 28.88
C SER A 255 -26.39 -7.30 28.45
N GLY A 256 -26.70 -7.34 27.16
CA GLY A 256 -27.96 -6.83 26.60
C GLY A 256 -28.24 -5.34 26.92
N GLY A 257 -27.19 -4.53 27.08
CA GLY A 257 -27.32 -3.11 27.45
C GLY A 257 -27.54 -2.84 28.93
N THR A 258 -27.54 -3.85 29.77
CA THR A 258 -27.63 -3.74 31.23
C THR A 258 -26.31 -4.12 31.90
N ILE A 259 -26.04 -3.51 33.06
CA ILE A 259 -24.87 -3.80 33.88
C ILE A 259 -25.35 -4.52 35.13
N SER A 260 -24.82 -5.71 35.42
CA SER A 260 -25.15 -6.45 36.63
C SER A 260 -24.72 -5.72 37.91
N ALA A 261 -25.18 -6.15 39.07
CA ALA A 261 -24.55 -5.84 40.35
C ALA A 261 -23.04 -6.15 40.29
N PRO A 262 -22.20 -5.51 41.14
CA PRO A 262 -20.79 -5.82 41.21
C PRO A 262 -20.55 -7.32 41.38
N LEU A 263 -19.66 -7.88 40.56
CA LEU A 263 -19.28 -9.28 40.65
C LEU A 263 -18.47 -9.52 41.93
N SER A 264 -18.69 -10.69 42.54
CA SER A 264 -17.89 -11.18 43.67
C SER A 264 -16.78 -12.10 43.18
N PHE A 265 -15.67 -12.14 43.90
CA PHE A 265 -14.61 -13.12 43.62
C PHE A 265 -15.07 -14.54 43.89
N THR A 266 -14.80 -15.42 42.94
CA THR A 266 -14.87 -16.87 43.15
C THR A 266 -13.52 -17.33 43.69
N ILE A 267 -13.48 -17.94 44.87
CA ILE A 267 -12.25 -18.44 45.50
C ILE A 267 -12.12 -19.93 45.25
N SER A 268 -10.98 -20.35 44.71
CA SER A 268 -10.61 -21.74 44.52
C SER A 268 -9.17 -21.95 45.04
N GLY A 269 -9.04 -22.63 46.17
CA GLY A 269 -7.77 -22.75 46.90
C GLY A 269 -7.21 -21.36 47.27
N THR A 270 -5.98 -21.05 46.79
CA THR A 270 -5.31 -19.79 46.99
C THR A 270 -5.58 -18.75 45.88
N THR A 271 -6.47 -19.07 44.92
CA THR A 271 -6.75 -18.15 43.79
C THR A 271 -8.13 -17.53 43.95
N ALA A 272 -8.16 -16.19 43.97
CA ALA A 272 -9.39 -15.41 43.84
C ALA A 272 -9.56 -14.96 42.39
N LYS A 273 -10.75 -15.16 41.78
CA LYS A 273 -11.05 -14.89 40.36
C LYS A 273 -12.34 -14.12 40.20
N LEU A 274 -12.29 -13.11 39.34
CA LEU A 274 -13.46 -12.37 38.85
C LEU A 274 -13.47 -12.51 37.32
N GLU A 275 -14.59 -13.02 36.79
CA GLU A 275 -14.66 -13.39 35.37
C GLU A 275 -16.00 -12.94 34.75
N ALA A 276 -15.92 -12.44 33.52
CA ALA A 276 -17.04 -12.27 32.61
C ALA A 276 -16.78 -13.04 31.32
N ALA A 277 -17.81 -13.57 30.72
CA ALA A 277 -17.76 -14.25 29.43
C ALA A 277 -18.73 -13.57 28.45
N GLY A 278 -18.36 -13.61 27.18
CA GLY A 278 -19.28 -13.24 26.10
C GLY A 278 -20.34 -14.34 25.87
N THR A 279 -21.19 -14.13 24.90
CA THR A 279 -22.19 -15.12 24.45
C THR A 279 -21.92 -15.52 23.01
N ASN A 280 -22.25 -16.75 22.64
CA ASN A 280 -22.18 -17.21 21.25
C ASN A 280 -23.42 -16.77 20.47
N ALA A 281 -23.31 -16.59 19.17
CA ALA A 281 -24.47 -16.38 18.33
C ALA A 281 -25.18 -17.73 18.04
N SER A 282 -26.49 -17.61 17.85
CA SER A 282 -27.36 -18.68 17.40
C SER A 282 -28.30 -18.13 16.33
N VAL A 283 -28.31 -18.78 15.16
CA VAL A 283 -29.06 -18.34 14.00
C VAL A 283 -29.66 -19.52 13.24
N LYS A 284 -30.79 -19.30 12.61
CA LYS A 284 -31.42 -20.26 11.72
C LYS A 284 -31.47 -19.67 10.30
N VAL A 285 -30.88 -20.36 9.34
CA VAL A 285 -30.87 -20.00 7.93
C VAL A 285 -31.60 -21.04 7.14
N ASP A 286 -32.65 -20.68 6.42
CA ASP A 286 -33.50 -21.55 5.61
C ASP A 286 -33.98 -22.79 6.41
N GLY A 287 -34.35 -22.60 7.67
CA GLY A 287 -34.81 -23.64 8.53
C GLY A 287 -33.69 -24.44 9.24
N ARG A 288 -32.44 -24.29 8.86
CA ARG A 288 -31.28 -24.96 9.48
C ARG A 288 -30.68 -24.13 10.60
N THR A 289 -30.55 -24.72 11.77
CA THR A 289 -30.00 -24.03 12.95
C THR A 289 -28.48 -24.17 13.01
N TYR A 290 -27.80 -23.02 13.26
CA TYR A 290 -26.37 -22.90 13.52
C TYR A 290 -26.18 -22.30 14.91
N THR A 291 -25.53 -23.04 15.79
CA THR A 291 -25.29 -22.65 17.19
C THR A 291 -23.80 -22.58 17.49
N ASN A 292 -23.45 -21.99 18.63
CA ASN A 292 -22.07 -21.88 19.11
C ASN A 292 -21.14 -21.06 18.18
N LEU A 293 -21.70 -20.11 17.45
CA LEU A 293 -20.90 -19.19 16.66
C LEU A 293 -20.21 -18.19 17.58
N GLN A 294 -18.88 -18.20 17.58
CA GLN A 294 -18.08 -17.34 18.46
C GLN A 294 -18.15 -15.87 18.04
N ASP A 295 -18.41 -15.61 16.77
CA ASP A 295 -18.57 -14.27 16.22
C ASP A 295 -19.96 -14.10 15.58
N ASN A 296 -20.24 -12.86 15.18
CA ASN A 296 -21.50 -12.51 14.53
C ASN A 296 -21.46 -12.72 13.01
N LYS A 297 -20.75 -13.75 12.54
CA LYS A 297 -20.64 -14.08 11.11
C LYS A 297 -20.91 -15.56 10.86
N LEU A 298 -21.57 -15.82 9.74
CA LEU A 298 -21.78 -17.17 9.22
C LEU A 298 -21.63 -17.15 7.71
N GLN A 299 -20.79 -18.01 7.17
CA GLN A 299 -20.65 -18.19 5.73
C GLN A 299 -21.29 -19.50 5.30
N VAL A 300 -22.30 -19.43 4.43
CA VAL A 300 -23.01 -20.56 3.85
C VAL A 300 -23.29 -20.30 2.39
N ASN A 301 -22.99 -21.27 1.51
CA ASN A 301 -23.31 -21.26 0.08
C ASN A 301 -22.87 -19.97 -0.66
N GLY A 302 -21.69 -19.47 -0.33
CA GLY A 302 -21.15 -18.25 -0.95
C GLY A 302 -21.72 -16.93 -0.40
N VAL A 303 -22.59 -16.99 0.61
CA VAL A 303 -23.14 -15.82 1.31
C VAL A 303 -22.53 -15.73 2.70
N THR A 304 -22.02 -14.56 3.05
CA THR A 304 -21.56 -14.24 4.41
C THR A 304 -22.60 -13.35 5.07
N TYR A 305 -23.29 -13.91 6.07
CA TYR A 305 -24.24 -13.20 6.92
C TYR A 305 -23.49 -12.56 8.08
N THR A 306 -23.89 -11.33 8.44
CA THR A 306 -23.39 -10.64 9.64
C THR A 306 -24.57 -10.25 10.51
N PHE A 307 -24.54 -10.68 11.77
CA PHE A 307 -25.60 -10.50 12.74
C PHE A 307 -25.29 -9.31 13.65
N LYS A 308 -26.21 -8.37 13.78
CA LYS A 308 -26.06 -7.19 14.64
C LYS A 308 -26.86 -7.30 15.94
N LYS A 309 -28.03 -7.90 15.86
CA LYS A 309 -28.96 -8.14 16.98
C LYS A 309 -29.90 -9.30 16.66
N ALA A 310 -30.60 -9.81 17.64
CA ALA A 310 -31.67 -10.77 17.45
C ALA A 310 -32.77 -10.19 16.54
N THR A 311 -33.35 -11.05 15.68
CA THR A 311 -34.54 -10.68 14.90
C THR A 311 -35.79 -10.72 15.79
N PRO A 312 -36.84 -9.92 15.48
CA PRO A 312 -38.09 -10.05 16.20
C PRO A 312 -38.66 -11.47 16.09
N VAL A 313 -39.24 -11.99 17.18
CA VAL A 313 -39.79 -13.32 17.20
C VAL A 313 -40.84 -13.50 16.12
N GLY A 314 -40.72 -14.55 15.30
CA GLY A 314 -41.65 -14.86 14.22
C GLY A 314 -41.50 -13.97 12.97
N THR A 315 -40.51 -13.07 12.94
CA THR A 315 -40.23 -12.17 11.80
C THR A 315 -38.79 -12.35 11.34
N PRO A 316 -38.48 -13.38 10.55
CA PRO A 316 -37.13 -13.58 10.02
C PRO A 316 -36.77 -12.50 9.01
N ALA A 317 -35.50 -12.18 8.90
CA ALA A 317 -34.98 -11.33 7.83
C ALA A 317 -35.02 -12.10 6.51
N GLN A 318 -35.55 -11.48 5.46
CA GLN A 318 -35.42 -11.98 4.08
C GLN A 318 -34.16 -11.40 3.48
N VAL A 319 -33.20 -12.24 3.12
CA VAL A 319 -31.96 -11.85 2.46
C VAL A 319 -32.03 -12.29 1.00
N THR A 320 -32.20 -11.31 0.11
CA THR A 320 -32.29 -11.56 -1.34
C THR A 320 -30.91 -11.40 -1.97
N ILE A 321 -30.48 -12.44 -2.66
CA ILE A 321 -29.24 -12.47 -3.43
C ILE A 321 -29.56 -12.29 -4.91
N ALA A 322 -28.91 -11.32 -5.53
CA ALA A 322 -29.05 -11.03 -6.95
C ALA A 322 -27.70 -10.65 -7.57
N GLN A 323 -27.62 -10.71 -8.90
CA GLN A 323 -26.49 -10.14 -9.60
C GLN A 323 -26.54 -8.60 -9.53
N ASP A 324 -25.42 -7.98 -9.20
CA ASP A 324 -25.28 -6.52 -9.19
C ASP A 324 -25.02 -6.02 -10.63
N GLN A 325 -26.09 -5.77 -11.35
CA GLN A 325 -26.01 -5.32 -12.75
C GLN A 325 -25.38 -3.94 -12.86
N GLU A 326 -25.65 -3.02 -11.92
CA GLU A 326 -25.06 -1.68 -11.94
C GLU A 326 -23.55 -1.74 -11.78
N LYS A 327 -23.08 -2.52 -10.81
CA LYS A 327 -21.63 -2.73 -10.58
C LYS A 327 -20.97 -3.42 -11.76
N LEU A 328 -21.66 -4.34 -12.42
CA LEU A 328 -21.15 -5.00 -13.62
C LEU A 328 -21.02 -4.02 -14.79
N VAL A 329 -22.01 -3.17 -15.02
CA VAL A 329 -21.97 -2.12 -16.04
C VAL A 329 -20.85 -1.13 -15.74
N GLU A 330 -20.68 -0.70 -14.48
CA GLU A 330 -19.59 0.17 -14.05
C GLU A 330 -18.21 -0.44 -14.34
N ASN A 331 -18.02 -1.73 -14.01
CA ASN A 331 -16.77 -2.44 -14.26
C ASN A 331 -16.43 -2.51 -15.76
N VAL A 332 -17.44 -2.80 -16.61
CA VAL A 332 -17.27 -2.84 -18.07
C VAL A 332 -17.01 -1.44 -18.64
N LYS A 333 -17.68 -0.42 -18.15
CA LYS A 333 -17.43 0.98 -18.53
C LYS A 333 -16.01 1.40 -18.20
N LYS A 334 -15.55 1.10 -16.99
CA LYS A 334 -14.17 1.36 -16.57
C LYS A 334 -13.16 0.62 -17.45
N PHE A 335 -13.43 -0.63 -17.85
CA PHE A 335 -12.58 -1.34 -18.80
C PHE A 335 -12.43 -0.56 -20.12
N VAL A 336 -13.54 -0.09 -20.70
CA VAL A 336 -13.52 0.67 -21.98
C VAL A 336 -12.73 1.98 -21.81
N GLU A 337 -12.93 2.70 -20.71
CA GLU A 337 -12.20 3.93 -20.40
C GLU A 337 -10.68 3.69 -20.22
N ASP A 338 -10.31 2.70 -19.42
CA ASP A 338 -8.89 2.35 -19.17
C ASP A 338 -8.19 1.86 -20.45
N TYR A 339 -8.91 1.08 -21.30
CA TYR A 339 -8.41 0.62 -22.59
C TYR A 339 -8.15 1.79 -23.54
N ASN A 340 -9.12 2.69 -23.70
CA ASN A 340 -9.01 3.84 -24.59
C ASN A 340 -7.91 4.78 -24.13
N LYS A 341 -7.79 5.04 -22.83
CA LYS A 341 -6.73 5.87 -22.26
C LYS A 341 -5.34 5.33 -22.58
N LEU A 342 -5.10 4.04 -22.31
CA LEU A 342 -3.80 3.44 -22.65
C LEU A 342 -3.54 3.49 -24.15
N LEU A 343 -4.55 3.26 -24.98
CA LEU A 343 -4.41 3.32 -26.42
C LEU A 343 -4.05 4.73 -26.91
N ASP A 344 -4.67 5.78 -26.33
CA ASP A 344 -4.35 7.18 -26.61
C ASP A 344 -2.91 7.52 -26.24
N ASP A 345 -2.47 7.11 -25.04
CA ASP A 345 -1.12 7.35 -24.54
C ASP A 345 -0.07 6.68 -25.45
N LEU A 346 -0.33 5.43 -25.87
CA LEU A 346 0.54 4.68 -26.79
C LEU A 346 0.54 5.29 -28.20
N HIS A 347 -0.60 5.68 -28.75
CA HIS A 347 -0.69 6.37 -30.04
C HIS A 347 -0.03 7.74 -30.00
N GLY A 348 -0.18 8.47 -28.91
CA GLY A 348 0.51 9.75 -28.69
C GLY A 348 2.03 9.57 -28.81
N ARG A 349 2.62 8.59 -28.12
CA ARG A 349 4.06 8.29 -28.18
C ARG A 349 4.50 7.76 -29.55
N TYR A 350 3.69 6.89 -30.18
CA TYR A 350 3.98 6.29 -31.48
C TYR A 350 3.96 7.30 -32.63
N ASN A 351 3.03 8.28 -32.60
CA ASN A 351 2.82 9.26 -33.66
C ASN A 351 3.53 10.61 -33.41
N ASN A 352 4.08 10.85 -32.22
CA ASN A 352 4.74 12.10 -31.89
C ASN A 352 6.05 12.23 -32.67
N ASN A 353 6.10 13.19 -33.59
CA ASN A 353 7.27 13.42 -34.43
C ASN A 353 8.42 14.02 -33.63
N LYS A 354 9.65 13.64 -34.03
CA LYS A 354 10.88 14.26 -33.50
C LYS A 354 11.00 15.68 -34.05
N TYR A 355 11.42 16.62 -33.22
CA TYR A 355 11.79 17.98 -33.64
C TYR A 355 13.27 17.99 -34.06
N PRO A 356 13.60 18.13 -35.37
CA PRO A 356 14.98 17.97 -35.86
C PRO A 356 15.96 19.01 -35.28
N ASP A 357 15.46 20.20 -34.99
CA ASP A 357 16.27 21.33 -34.50
C ASP A 357 16.55 21.24 -32.99
N TYR A 358 15.92 20.31 -32.29
CA TYR A 358 16.06 20.11 -30.85
C TYR A 358 16.72 18.77 -30.58
N GLY A 359 17.90 18.81 -29.98
CA GLY A 359 18.64 17.64 -29.54
C GLY A 359 19.14 17.82 -28.12
N VAL A 360 19.87 16.85 -27.61
CA VAL A 360 20.51 16.94 -26.30
C VAL A 360 21.43 18.15 -26.27
N LEU A 361 21.29 18.99 -25.25
CA LEU A 361 22.21 20.12 -25.01
C LEU A 361 23.54 19.61 -24.45
N THR A 362 24.64 20.25 -24.78
CA THR A 362 25.90 20.06 -24.06
C THR A 362 25.88 20.84 -22.76
N LYS A 363 26.73 20.46 -21.79
CA LYS A 363 26.83 21.18 -20.51
C LYS A 363 27.15 22.67 -20.68
N GLU A 364 27.96 23.03 -21.71
CA GLU A 364 28.23 24.41 -22.07
C GLU A 364 26.98 25.14 -22.59
N GLN A 365 26.19 24.49 -23.43
CA GLN A 365 24.93 25.04 -23.93
C GLN A 365 23.93 25.27 -22.81
N GLU A 366 23.77 24.28 -21.90
CA GLU A 366 22.92 24.42 -20.72
C GLU A 366 23.35 25.58 -19.80
N ALA A 367 24.66 25.71 -19.57
CA ALA A 367 25.21 26.80 -18.74
C ALA A 367 24.94 28.20 -19.31
N GLY A 368 24.74 28.31 -20.63
CA GLY A 368 24.39 29.57 -21.32
C GLY A 368 22.88 29.88 -21.34
N MET A 369 22.03 29.03 -20.77
CA MET A 369 20.58 29.15 -20.81
C MET A 369 19.99 29.24 -19.39
N SER A 370 18.81 29.86 -19.25
CA SER A 370 18.07 29.79 -18.00
C SER A 370 17.47 28.41 -17.82
N ARG A 371 17.19 28.01 -16.56
CA ARG A 371 16.57 26.71 -16.25
C ARG A 371 15.26 26.50 -17.04
N GLU A 372 14.43 27.52 -17.12
CA GLU A 372 13.16 27.45 -17.86
C GLU A 372 13.40 27.23 -19.37
N GLN A 373 14.44 27.81 -19.95
CA GLN A 373 14.81 27.60 -21.36
C GLN A 373 15.32 26.17 -21.57
N VAL A 374 16.13 25.64 -20.66
CA VAL A 374 16.61 24.25 -20.69
C VAL A 374 15.44 23.27 -20.59
N ASP A 375 14.51 23.50 -19.68
CA ASP A 375 13.33 22.62 -19.50
C ASP A 375 12.47 22.60 -20.77
N LYS A 376 12.14 23.75 -21.36
CA LYS A 376 11.38 23.83 -22.62
C LYS A 376 12.13 23.23 -23.81
N TRP A 377 13.45 23.38 -23.84
CA TRP A 377 14.27 22.75 -24.86
C TRP A 377 14.24 21.23 -24.75
N ASN A 378 14.46 20.71 -23.54
CA ASN A 378 14.46 19.27 -23.25
C ASN A 378 13.09 18.63 -23.48
N GLU A 379 11.99 19.32 -23.19
CA GLU A 379 10.64 18.87 -23.54
C GLU A 379 10.52 18.58 -25.05
N ARG A 380 10.98 19.52 -25.90
CA ARG A 380 10.99 19.34 -27.35
C ARG A 380 12.00 18.29 -27.82
N ALA A 381 13.17 18.24 -27.20
CA ALA A 381 14.21 17.26 -27.54
C ALA A 381 13.79 15.82 -27.17
N LYS A 382 13.02 15.64 -26.09
CA LYS A 382 12.44 14.35 -25.68
C LYS A 382 11.22 13.94 -26.54
N ALA A 383 10.59 14.86 -27.26
CA ALA A 383 9.50 14.52 -28.14
C ALA A 383 9.94 13.59 -29.27
N GLY A 384 9.12 12.59 -29.56
CA GLY A 384 9.36 11.66 -30.66
C GLY A 384 10.46 10.61 -30.39
N LEU A 385 10.92 10.43 -29.14
CA LEU A 385 11.90 9.37 -28.80
C LEU A 385 11.39 7.96 -29.15
N LEU A 386 10.07 7.75 -29.10
CA LEU A 386 9.40 6.50 -29.44
C LEU A 386 8.61 6.59 -30.76
N TYR A 387 8.88 7.57 -31.61
CA TYR A 387 8.23 7.71 -32.91
C TYR A 387 8.40 6.46 -33.77
N ARG A 388 7.30 5.88 -34.23
CA ARG A 388 7.21 4.63 -35.01
C ARG A 388 7.99 3.46 -34.40
N ASN A 389 8.08 3.41 -33.08
CA ASN A 389 8.80 2.37 -32.37
C ASN A 389 8.07 1.02 -32.46
N ASP A 390 8.80 -0.05 -32.76
CA ASP A 390 8.24 -1.39 -32.97
C ASP A 390 7.68 -2.02 -31.69
N TYR A 391 8.26 -1.74 -30.52
CA TYR A 391 7.73 -2.24 -29.25
C TYR A 391 6.38 -1.63 -28.95
N VAL A 392 6.25 -0.30 -29.11
CA VAL A 392 4.97 0.41 -28.91
C VAL A 392 3.92 -0.05 -29.93
N ARG A 393 4.30 -0.18 -31.20
CA ARG A 393 3.43 -0.72 -32.26
C ARG A 393 2.90 -2.11 -31.94
N SER A 394 3.76 -2.98 -31.43
CA SER A 394 3.39 -4.36 -31.09
C SER A 394 2.43 -4.43 -29.93
N ILE A 395 2.57 -3.55 -28.92
CA ILE A 395 1.62 -3.42 -27.80
C ILE A 395 0.25 -2.99 -28.33
N ILE A 396 0.20 -1.93 -29.17
CA ILE A 396 -1.05 -1.45 -29.79
C ILE A 396 -1.73 -2.57 -30.59
N SER A 397 -0.97 -3.31 -31.40
CA SER A 397 -1.51 -4.42 -32.19
C SER A 397 -2.10 -5.53 -31.31
N ASP A 398 -1.36 -5.94 -30.25
CA ASP A 398 -1.84 -6.97 -29.34
C ASP A 398 -3.08 -6.55 -28.56
N MET A 399 -3.19 -5.28 -28.18
CA MET A 399 -4.40 -4.74 -27.55
C MET A 399 -5.60 -4.85 -28.48
N ARG A 400 -5.44 -4.41 -29.74
CA ARG A 400 -6.51 -4.46 -30.75
C ARG A 400 -6.93 -5.88 -31.09
N ASP A 401 -5.98 -6.79 -31.30
CA ASP A 401 -6.25 -8.19 -31.61
C ASP A 401 -7.01 -8.89 -30.48
N ALA A 402 -6.64 -8.59 -29.20
CA ALA A 402 -7.29 -9.19 -28.04
C ALA A 402 -8.78 -8.85 -27.93
N VAL A 403 -9.17 -7.62 -28.33
CA VAL A 403 -10.56 -7.13 -28.20
C VAL A 403 -11.41 -7.41 -29.45
N THR A 404 -10.80 -7.64 -30.59
CA THR A 404 -11.52 -7.87 -31.87
C THR A 404 -11.93 -9.32 -32.07
N ASN A 405 -11.10 -10.26 -31.59
CA ASN A 405 -11.30 -11.68 -31.83
C ASN A 405 -12.40 -12.28 -30.93
N ARG A 406 -13.13 -13.25 -31.46
CA ARG A 406 -14.11 -14.04 -30.70
C ARG A 406 -13.41 -14.87 -29.62
N VAL A 407 -14.16 -15.20 -28.57
CA VAL A 407 -13.81 -16.22 -27.58
C VAL A 407 -14.38 -17.54 -28.10
N GLY A 408 -13.53 -18.40 -28.69
CA GLY A 408 -13.96 -19.55 -29.47
C GLY A 408 -14.76 -20.58 -28.68
N SER A 409 -14.35 -20.84 -27.44
CA SER A 409 -14.98 -21.81 -26.54
C SER A 409 -16.12 -21.22 -25.69
N ALA A 410 -16.41 -19.92 -25.78
CA ALA A 410 -17.52 -19.33 -25.02
C ALA A 410 -18.87 -19.90 -25.49
N PRO A 411 -19.62 -20.55 -24.58
CA PRO A 411 -20.93 -21.09 -24.92
C PRO A 411 -21.94 -19.97 -25.17
N GLY A 412 -22.96 -20.25 -26.02
CA GLY A 412 -24.05 -19.33 -26.25
C GLY A 412 -23.79 -18.30 -27.36
N ARG A 413 -24.68 -17.31 -27.43
CA ARG A 413 -24.66 -16.27 -28.49
C ARG A 413 -23.72 -15.11 -28.20
N TYR A 414 -23.29 -14.96 -26.94
CA TYR A 414 -22.40 -13.89 -26.49
C TYR A 414 -20.98 -14.41 -26.44
N ASN A 415 -20.24 -14.31 -27.55
CA ASN A 415 -18.88 -14.81 -27.69
C ASN A 415 -17.86 -13.77 -28.16
N ASN A 416 -18.25 -12.51 -28.22
CA ASN A 416 -17.35 -11.41 -28.54
C ASN A 416 -17.86 -10.10 -27.90
N LEU A 417 -16.98 -9.09 -27.84
CA LEU A 417 -17.32 -7.80 -27.23
C LEU A 417 -18.48 -7.08 -27.91
N ALA A 418 -18.62 -7.21 -29.26
CA ALA A 418 -19.69 -6.56 -30.01
C ALA A 418 -21.07 -7.12 -29.66
N SER A 419 -21.15 -8.40 -29.32
CA SER A 419 -22.42 -9.05 -28.92
C SER A 419 -22.98 -8.50 -27.60
N ILE A 420 -22.12 -7.98 -26.71
CA ILE A 420 -22.50 -7.33 -25.44
C ILE A 420 -22.51 -5.80 -25.52
N GLY A 421 -22.42 -5.21 -26.71
CA GLY A 421 -22.51 -3.77 -26.91
C GLY A 421 -21.20 -3.01 -26.87
N ILE A 422 -20.04 -3.67 -26.86
CA ILE A 422 -18.72 -3.02 -26.93
C ILE A 422 -18.23 -3.14 -28.39
N THR A 423 -18.16 -2.02 -29.10
CA THR A 423 -17.77 -1.98 -30.52
C THR A 423 -16.59 -1.04 -30.75
N SER A 424 -15.89 -1.21 -31.88
CA SER A 424 -14.88 -0.23 -32.29
C SER A 424 -15.56 1.09 -32.64
N LYS A 425 -14.99 2.19 -32.17
CA LYS A 425 -15.46 3.55 -32.41
C LYS A 425 -14.90 4.12 -33.71
N ASP A 426 -13.64 3.80 -34.02
CA ASP A 426 -12.88 4.40 -35.12
C ASP A 426 -11.72 3.46 -35.57
N GLN A 427 -10.97 3.93 -36.58
CA GLN A 427 -9.83 3.18 -37.15
C GLN A 427 -8.63 3.10 -36.20
N SER A 428 -8.51 3.97 -35.22
CA SER A 428 -7.44 3.93 -34.22
C SER A 428 -7.61 2.77 -33.23
N GLY A 429 -8.82 2.19 -33.17
CA GLY A 429 -9.13 1.01 -32.35
C GLY A 429 -9.77 1.34 -31.01
N HIS A 430 -10.21 2.57 -30.79
CA HIS A 430 -10.98 2.93 -29.60
C HIS A 430 -12.25 2.11 -29.50
N LEU A 431 -12.63 1.81 -28.26
CA LEU A 431 -13.87 1.11 -27.94
C LEU A 431 -14.98 2.10 -27.56
N LYS A 432 -16.21 1.73 -27.92
CA LYS A 432 -17.44 2.42 -27.51
C LYS A 432 -18.36 1.41 -26.85
N LEU A 433 -18.95 1.78 -25.71
CA LEU A 433 -19.94 0.99 -24.99
C LEU A 433 -21.36 1.50 -25.31
N ASP A 434 -22.26 0.57 -25.66
CA ASP A 434 -23.71 0.72 -25.67
C ASP A 434 -24.23 0.08 -24.37
N GLU A 435 -24.51 0.91 -23.36
CA GLU A 435 -24.98 0.43 -22.06
C GLU A 435 -26.32 -0.29 -22.15
N THR A 436 -27.20 0.10 -23.07
CA THR A 436 -28.50 -0.55 -23.24
C THR A 436 -28.33 -1.97 -23.76
N LYS A 437 -27.46 -2.18 -24.74
CA LYS A 437 -27.14 -3.53 -25.23
C LYS A 437 -26.47 -4.38 -24.20
N LEU A 438 -25.56 -3.80 -23.39
CA LEU A 438 -24.90 -4.50 -22.29
C LEU A 438 -25.93 -4.99 -21.26
N ARG A 439 -26.83 -4.11 -20.81
CA ARG A 439 -27.91 -4.46 -19.87
C ARG A 439 -28.82 -5.56 -20.41
N ASN A 440 -29.19 -5.47 -21.67
CA ASN A 440 -30.00 -6.50 -22.33
C ASN A 440 -29.26 -7.85 -22.40
N ALA A 441 -27.96 -7.84 -22.68
CA ALA A 441 -27.15 -9.05 -22.71
C ALA A 441 -27.05 -9.69 -21.32
N ILE A 442 -26.81 -8.89 -20.27
CA ILE A 442 -26.75 -9.35 -18.87
C ILE A 442 -28.10 -9.92 -18.42
N ALA A 443 -29.20 -9.28 -18.79
CA ALA A 443 -30.56 -9.75 -18.47
C ALA A 443 -30.90 -11.08 -19.16
N ALA A 444 -30.44 -11.25 -20.39
CA ALA A 444 -30.68 -12.47 -21.17
C ALA A 444 -29.78 -13.64 -20.75
N GLU A 445 -28.50 -13.39 -20.52
CA GLU A 445 -27.50 -14.36 -20.06
C GLU A 445 -26.64 -13.72 -18.97
N PRO A 446 -26.92 -13.96 -17.67
CA PRO A 446 -26.20 -13.35 -16.55
C PRO A 446 -24.69 -13.60 -16.55
N ASP A 447 -24.23 -14.69 -17.17
CA ASP A 447 -22.81 -15.05 -17.28
C ASP A 447 -22.13 -14.55 -18.57
N ALA A 448 -22.85 -13.84 -19.47
CA ALA A 448 -22.30 -13.38 -20.75
C ALA A 448 -20.99 -12.58 -20.60
N VAL A 449 -20.95 -11.63 -19.66
CA VAL A 449 -19.75 -10.83 -19.41
C VAL A 449 -18.61 -11.69 -18.88
N LYS A 450 -18.88 -12.60 -17.94
CA LYS A 450 -17.90 -13.54 -17.39
C LYS A 450 -17.28 -14.40 -18.48
N GLN A 451 -18.10 -14.95 -19.38
CA GLN A 451 -17.64 -15.78 -20.50
C GLN A 451 -16.73 -15.01 -21.44
N ILE A 452 -17.07 -13.77 -21.78
CA ILE A 452 -16.27 -12.96 -22.70
C ILE A 452 -14.97 -12.46 -22.08
N PHE A 453 -14.97 -12.09 -20.81
CA PHE A 453 -13.81 -11.46 -20.19
C PHE A 453 -12.87 -12.45 -19.48
N SER A 454 -13.41 -13.39 -18.70
CA SER A 454 -12.64 -14.22 -17.78
C SER A 454 -12.60 -15.70 -18.13
N HIS A 455 -13.13 -16.09 -19.27
CA HIS A 455 -13.01 -17.48 -19.72
C HIS A 455 -11.54 -17.88 -19.84
N THR A 456 -11.20 -19.09 -19.40
CA THR A 456 -9.88 -19.68 -19.53
C THR A 456 -10.08 -21.08 -20.10
N ASP A 457 -9.44 -21.35 -21.23
CA ASP A 457 -9.47 -22.66 -21.86
C ASP A 457 -8.47 -23.61 -21.21
N GLU A 458 -8.87 -24.87 -21.00
CA GLU A 458 -8.00 -25.88 -20.38
C GLU A 458 -6.85 -26.33 -21.32
N ASP A 459 -7.05 -26.21 -22.64
CA ASP A 459 -6.08 -26.60 -23.66
C ASP A 459 -5.06 -25.46 -23.98
N ASP A 460 -5.08 -24.34 -23.23
CA ASP A 460 -4.21 -23.17 -23.40
C ASP A 460 -4.26 -22.55 -24.80
N ASN A 461 -5.40 -22.73 -25.52
CA ASN A 461 -5.60 -22.13 -26.81
C ASN A 461 -5.95 -20.64 -26.66
N TYR A 462 -5.03 -19.79 -27.07
CA TYR A 462 -5.18 -18.33 -26.95
C TYR A 462 -6.51 -17.79 -27.50
N SER A 463 -7.02 -18.33 -28.63
CA SER A 463 -8.26 -17.88 -29.26
C SER A 463 -9.50 -18.14 -28.40
N ASP A 464 -9.41 -19.11 -27.47
CA ASP A 464 -10.52 -19.55 -26.63
C ASP A 464 -10.53 -18.86 -25.28
N ASN A 465 -9.43 -18.22 -24.91
CA ASN A 465 -9.35 -17.40 -23.71
C ASN A 465 -10.17 -16.10 -23.80
N GLY A 466 -10.72 -15.68 -22.68
CA GLY A 466 -11.43 -14.40 -22.53
C GLY A 466 -10.55 -13.18 -22.77
N VAL A 467 -11.17 -12.05 -23.10
CA VAL A 467 -10.49 -10.80 -23.47
C VAL A 467 -9.49 -10.34 -22.39
N ALA A 468 -9.89 -10.37 -21.10
CA ALA A 468 -9.01 -9.96 -20.00
C ALA A 468 -7.82 -10.91 -19.85
N THR A 469 -8.02 -12.21 -20.05
CA THR A 469 -6.96 -13.21 -20.05
C THR A 469 -5.96 -12.96 -21.20
N ARG A 470 -6.48 -12.82 -22.42
CA ARG A 470 -5.67 -12.51 -23.62
C ARG A 470 -4.85 -11.23 -23.47
N LEU A 471 -5.48 -10.14 -22.99
CA LEU A 471 -4.79 -8.87 -22.73
C LEU A 471 -3.69 -9.04 -21.67
N SER A 472 -3.99 -9.68 -20.54
CA SER A 472 -3.02 -9.88 -19.46
C SER A 472 -1.80 -10.70 -19.91
N GLU A 473 -2.00 -11.75 -20.70
CA GLU A 473 -0.93 -12.64 -21.18
C GLU A 473 -0.06 -11.97 -22.24
N ARG A 474 -0.67 -11.38 -23.28
CA ARG A 474 0.09 -10.72 -24.36
C ARG A 474 0.85 -9.52 -23.85
N LEU A 475 0.20 -8.66 -23.07
CA LEU A 475 0.87 -7.51 -22.47
C LEU A 475 1.98 -7.95 -21.51
N GLY A 476 1.80 -9.05 -20.77
CA GLY A 476 2.86 -9.65 -19.96
C GLY A 476 4.10 -10.01 -20.78
N LYS A 477 3.92 -10.71 -21.90
CA LYS A 477 5.03 -11.07 -22.82
C LYS A 477 5.72 -9.82 -23.41
N ARG A 478 4.92 -8.79 -23.78
CA ARG A 478 5.48 -7.52 -24.28
C ARG A 478 6.26 -6.77 -23.22
N MET A 479 5.79 -6.78 -21.98
CA MET A 479 6.49 -6.18 -20.85
C MET A 479 7.83 -6.87 -20.57
N GLU A 480 7.91 -8.20 -20.65
CA GLU A 480 9.17 -8.93 -20.52
C GLU A 480 10.15 -8.55 -21.63
N SER A 481 9.66 -8.47 -22.88
CA SER A 481 10.46 -8.03 -24.02
C SER A 481 10.96 -6.59 -23.83
N LEU A 482 10.08 -5.68 -23.39
CA LEU A 482 10.43 -4.30 -23.12
C LEU A 482 11.45 -4.17 -21.98
N LYS A 483 11.31 -4.97 -20.92
CA LYS A 483 12.26 -5.04 -19.82
C LYS A 483 13.64 -5.52 -20.26
N SER A 484 13.70 -6.52 -21.14
CA SER A 484 14.97 -7.01 -21.71
C SER A 484 15.65 -5.96 -22.56
N HIS A 485 14.88 -5.15 -23.32
CA HIS A 485 15.40 -4.09 -24.17
C HIS A 485 15.84 -2.86 -23.37
N ALA A 486 14.95 -2.31 -22.54
CA ALA A 486 15.16 -1.01 -21.91
C ALA A 486 15.60 -1.08 -20.43
N GLY A 487 15.39 -2.22 -19.76
CA GLY A 487 15.54 -2.29 -18.30
C GLY A 487 14.44 -1.51 -17.58
N MET A 488 14.46 -1.56 -16.25
CA MET A 488 13.41 -0.93 -15.43
C MET A 488 13.95 0.06 -14.40
N THR A 489 15.23 0.08 -14.15
CA THR A 489 15.85 0.88 -13.10
C THR A 489 17.03 1.69 -13.62
N ALA A 490 17.32 2.81 -12.97
CA ALA A 490 18.57 3.55 -13.13
C ALA A 490 19.79 2.82 -12.54
N ASP A 491 19.68 1.53 -12.24
CA ASP A 491 20.72 0.74 -11.62
C ASP A 491 21.91 0.57 -12.58
N LYS A 492 23.11 0.83 -12.05
CA LYS A 492 24.39 0.63 -12.77
C LYS A 492 24.66 -0.84 -13.13
N SER A 493 23.92 -1.79 -12.53
CA SER A 493 23.96 -3.22 -12.85
C SER A 493 22.98 -3.63 -13.95
N ASP A 494 22.30 -2.69 -14.59
CA ASP A 494 21.31 -2.95 -15.63
C ASP A 494 21.93 -3.68 -16.84
N ARG A 495 21.45 -4.90 -17.08
CA ARG A 495 21.92 -5.79 -18.16
C ARG A 495 21.04 -5.72 -19.42
N SER A 496 20.07 -4.81 -19.47
CA SER A 496 19.26 -4.57 -20.66
C SER A 496 20.13 -4.09 -21.83
N GLU A 497 19.57 -4.14 -23.03
CA GLU A 497 20.29 -3.66 -24.22
C GLU A 497 20.65 -2.17 -24.09
N LEU A 498 19.70 -1.32 -23.69
CA LEU A 498 19.96 0.11 -23.50
C LEU A 498 20.88 0.36 -22.30
N GLY A 499 20.75 -0.42 -21.22
CA GLY A 499 21.65 -0.31 -20.06
C GLY A 499 23.11 -0.61 -20.42
N LYS A 500 23.36 -1.65 -21.21
CA LYS A 500 24.70 -1.96 -21.71
C LYS A 500 25.25 -0.86 -22.63
N LEU A 501 24.39 -0.31 -23.49
CA LEU A 501 24.78 0.77 -24.39
C LEU A 501 25.17 2.06 -23.64
N ILE A 502 24.44 2.40 -22.57
CA ILE A 502 24.78 3.52 -21.68
C ILE A 502 26.14 3.27 -21.01
N GLN A 503 26.38 2.09 -20.44
CA GLN A 503 27.66 1.74 -19.83
C GLN A 503 28.82 1.82 -20.83
N GLU A 504 28.58 1.44 -22.08
CA GLU A 504 29.57 1.57 -23.14
C GLU A 504 29.89 3.05 -23.46
N TYR A 505 28.87 3.91 -23.56
CA TYR A 505 29.07 5.35 -23.74
C TYR A 505 29.79 6.00 -22.56
N GLU A 506 29.43 5.65 -21.31
CA GLU A 506 30.12 6.13 -20.11
C GLU A 506 31.62 5.74 -20.14
N LYS A 507 31.93 4.49 -20.51
CA LYS A 507 33.31 4.04 -20.67
C LYS A 507 34.03 4.82 -21.76
N GLN A 508 33.41 4.96 -22.94
CA GLN A 508 33.98 5.73 -24.04
C GLN A 508 34.26 7.19 -23.62
N MET A 509 33.34 7.84 -22.91
CA MET A 509 33.53 9.19 -22.39
C MET A 509 34.68 9.26 -21.38
N SER A 510 34.79 8.27 -20.48
CA SER A 510 35.87 8.21 -19.50
C SER A 510 37.24 8.07 -20.18
N ASP A 511 37.36 7.18 -21.17
CA ASP A 511 38.61 6.96 -21.89
C ASP A 511 38.96 8.18 -22.76
N PHE A 512 37.95 8.80 -23.37
CA PHE A 512 38.12 9.99 -24.18
C PHE A 512 38.56 11.19 -23.33
N LYS A 513 38.05 11.37 -22.10
CA LYS A 513 38.53 12.41 -21.16
C LYS A 513 40.02 12.28 -20.86
N LYS A 514 40.53 11.05 -20.69
CA LYS A 514 41.95 10.81 -20.47
C LYS A 514 42.77 11.26 -21.69
N LEU A 515 42.31 10.92 -22.91
CA LEU A 515 42.94 11.34 -24.15
C LEU A 515 42.93 12.87 -24.30
N MET A 516 41.80 13.53 -24.03
CA MET A 516 41.67 14.98 -24.06
C MET A 516 42.66 15.66 -23.11
N SER A 517 42.76 15.19 -21.86
CA SER A 517 43.71 15.71 -20.87
C SER A 517 45.17 15.55 -21.35
N SER A 518 45.52 14.43 -21.95
CA SER A 518 46.85 14.21 -22.52
C SER A 518 47.12 15.16 -23.68
N PHE A 519 46.16 15.35 -24.59
CA PHE A 519 46.27 16.23 -25.75
C PHE A 519 46.34 17.71 -25.32
N GLU A 520 45.54 18.13 -24.36
CA GLU A 520 45.59 19.44 -23.75
C GLU A 520 46.98 19.77 -23.17
N ASN A 521 47.54 18.81 -22.40
CA ASN A 521 48.89 18.93 -21.88
C ASN A 521 49.97 19.07 -22.97
N GLN A 522 49.80 18.36 -24.11
CA GLN A 522 50.69 18.48 -25.26
C GLN A 522 50.58 19.84 -25.92
N LEU A 523 49.38 20.39 -26.07
CA LEU A 523 49.16 21.75 -26.61
C LEU A 523 49.77 22.81 -25.70
N TYR A 524 49.60 22.73 -24.39
CA TYR A 524 50.26 23.63 -23.44
C TYR A 524 51.79 23.58 -23.57
N LYS A 525 52.39 22.37 -23.61
CA LYS A 525 53.84 22.24 -23.82
C LYS A 525 54.30 22.86 -25.12
N LYS A 526 53.54 22.64 -26.21
CA LYS A 526 53.88 23.17 -27.54
C LYS A 526 53.79 24.72 -27.59
N TYR A 527 52.72 25.29 -27.07
CA TYR A 527 52.50 26.74 -27.11
C TYR A 527 53.40 27.47 -26.10
N ASN A 528 53.70 26.92 -24.93
CA ASN A 528 54.68 27.48 -24.00
C ASN A 528 56.10 27.48 -24.58
N ALA A 529 56.52 26.40 -25.25
CA ALA A 529 57.81 26.36 -25.95
C ALA A 529 57.88 27.39 -27.10
N MET A 530 56.78 27.61 -27.83
CA MET A 530 56.68 28.65 -28.85
C MET A 530 56.78 30.05 -28.25
N GLU A 531 56.12 30.30 -27.12
CA GLU A 531 56.18 31.55 -26.39
C GLU A 531 57.60 31.85 -25.89
N GLU A 532 58.29 30.86 -25.30
CA GLU A 532 59.69 30.99 -24.90
C GLU A 532 60.59 31.33 -26.10
N ALA A 533 60.40 30.69 -27.26
CA ALA A 533 61.16 30.95 -28.47
C ALA A 533 60.94 32.39 -29.00
N ILE A 534 59.69 32.84 -29.00
CA ILE A 534 59.33 34.21 -29.40
C ILE A 534 59.93 35.27 -28.45
N SER A 535 59.85 35.01 -27.12
CA SER A 535 60.44 35.87 -26.08
C SER A 535 61.95 36.00 -26.25
N ARG A 536 62.65 34.86 -26.53
CA ARG A 536 64.10 34.87 -26.82
C ARG A 536 64.44 35.67 -28.10
N LEU A 537 63.68 35.48 -29.19
CA LEU A 537 63.84 36.22 -30.42
C LEU A 537 63.59 37.70 -30.22
N SER A 538 62.52 38.09 -29.52
CA SER A 538 62.20 39.47 -29.18
C SER A 538 63.32 40.15 -28.38
N THR A 539 63.90 39.42 -27.44
CA THR A 539 65.06 39.93 -26.66
C THR A 539 66.29 40.12 -27.56
N GLN A 540 66.55 39.18 -28.48
CA GLN A 540 67.66 39.33 -29.45
C GLN A 540 67.45 40.50 -30.40
N PHE A 541 66.25 40.68 -30.96
CA PHE A 541 65.92 41.81 -31.79
C PHE A 541 66.00 43.17 -31.05
N GLY A 542 65.59 43.22 -29.76
CA GLY A 542 65.72 44.39 -28.91
C GLY A 542 67.18 44.77 -28.64
N PHE A 543 68.11 43.82 -28.65
CA PHE A 543 69.55 44.09 -28.61
C PHE A 543 70.06 44.69 -29.91
N PHE A 544 69.59 44.24 -31.09
CA PHE A 544 69.98 44.74 -32.40
C PHE A 544 69.38 46.12 -32.74
N SER A 545 68.24 46.50 -32.15
CA SER A 545 67.61 47.81 -32.36
C SER A 545 68.16 48.93 -31.46
N ARG A 546 69.08 48.62 -30.55
CA ARG A 546 69.77 49.59 -29.66
C ARG A 546 71.21 49.87 -30.05
N GLN A 547 71.72 49.32 -31.17
CA GLN A 547 72.94 49.80 -31.86
C GLN A 547 72.58 50.68 -33.05
#